data_8f92b843ae0f7db34c6a1b9c286d102d
#
_entry.id   8f92b843ae0f7db34c6a1b9c286d102d
#
_cell.length_a   1.000
_cell.length_b   1.000
_cell.length_c   1.000
_cell.angle_alpha   90.00
_cell.angle_beta   90.00
_cell.angle_gamma   90.00
#
_symmetry.space_group_name_H-M   'P 1'
#
loop_
_entity.id
_entity.type
_entity.pdbx_description
1 polymer ?
#
loop_
_entity_poly.entity_id
_entity_poly.type
_entity_poly.pdbx_seq_one_letter_code
_entity_poly.pdbx_strand_id
1 'polypeptide(L)'
;MLLLVKHAPPELSTFADQISKAGKETMEALERFQDLDPAIQFDRNPLPSIEQDVRDSIKGDKQHQLLFGTSNSEFVRALIVSQIEASTYALHLCKILAEQEKDSARIKTLRHLSAKWLEMRSKAFGILRNY
;
A
#
# COMPACT_ATOMS: atom_id res chain seq x y z
N MET A 1 -10.13 -11.61 -2.00
CA MET A 1 -10.01 -10.22 -2.43
C MET A 1 -11.31 -9.46 -2.18
N LEU A 2 -11.26 -8.27 -1.61
CA LEU A 2 -12.46 -7.52 -1.23
C LEU A 2 -13.38 -7.18 -2.40
N LEU A 3 -12.82 -6.97 -3.59
CA LEU A 3 -13.60 -6.65 -4.79
C LEU A 3 -14.50 -7.79 -5.27
N LEU A 4 -14.23 -9.02 -4.83
CA LEU A 4 -15.08 -10.17 -5.18
C LEU A 4 -16.35 -10.24 -4.33
N VAL A 5 -16.39 -9.54 -3.21
CA VAL A 5 -17.55 -9.54 -2.30
C VAL A 5 -18.61 -8.55 -2.76
N LYS A 6 -18.20 -7.45 -3.37
CA LYS A 6 -19.08 -6.41 -3.87
C LYS A 6 -18.74 -6.06 -5.32
N HIS A 7 -19.77 -5.67 -6.06
CA HIS A 7 -19.60 -5.27 -7.45
C HIS A 7 -18.84 -3.93 -7.52
N ALA A 8 -17.72 -3.91 -8.26
CA ALA A 8 -16.91 -2.71 -8.43
C ALA A 8 -16.94 -2.21 -9.87
N PRO A 9 -16.88 -0.87 -10.09
CA PRO A 9 -16.73 -0.32 -11.43
C PRO A 9 -15.45 -0.83 -12.12
N PRO A 10 -15.44 -0.97 -13.46
CA PRO A 10 -14.24 -1.43 -14.19
C PRO A 10 -13.01 -0.59 -13.94
N GLU A 11 -13.15 0.72 -13.81
CA GLU A 11 -12.05 1.64 -13.50
C GLU A 11 -11.38 1.28 -12.17
N LEU A 12 -12.18 0.98 -11.15
CA LEU A 12 -11.68 0.61 -9.83
C LEU A 12 -11.00 -0.76 -9.86
N SER A 13 -11.55 -1.72 -10.61
CA SER A 13 -10.93 -3.03 -10.77
C SER A 13 -9.56 -2.93 -11.44
N THR A 14 -9.46 -2.14 -12.50
CA THR A 14 -8.19 -1.88 -13.19
C THR A 14 -7.17 -1.24 -12.24
N PHE A 15 -7.61 -0.25 -11.47
CA PHE A 15 -6.77 0.41 -10.49
C PHE A 15 -6.29 -0.54 -9.38
N ALA A 16 -7.18 -1.40 -8.89
CA ALA A 16 -6.83 -2.41 -7.88
C ALA A 16 -5.76 -3.38 -8.41
N ASP A 17 -5.87 -3.80 -9.66
CA ASP A 17 -4.87 -4.66 -10.30
C ASP A 17 -3.51 -3.95 -10.40
N GLN A 18 -3.50 -2.66 -10.75
CA GLN A 18 -2.29 -1.86 -10.80
C GLN A 18 -1.62 -1.73 -9.43
N ILE A 19 -2.41 -1.52 -8.38
CA ILE A 19 -1.91 -1.43 -7.00
C ILE A 19 -1.35 -2.76 -6.54
N SER A 20 -2.02 -3.88 -6.82
CA SER A 20 -1.54 -5.21 -6.49
C SER A 20 -0.20 -5.49 -7.16
N LYS A 21 -0.06 -5.12 -8.43
CA LYS A 21 1.19 -5.28 -9.17
C LYS A 21 2.31 -4.43 -8.60
N ALA A 22 2.02 -3.17 -8.26
CA ALA A 22 2.99 -2.27 -7.64
C ALA A 22 3.44 -2.79 -6.27
N GLY A 23 2.51 -3.31 -5.47
CA GLY A 23 2.80 -3.91 -4.18
C GLY A 23 3.71 -5.13 -4.29
N LYS A 24 3.42 -6.03 -5.24
CA LYS A 24 4.24 -7.21 -5.51
C LYS A 24 5.65 -6.82 -5.93
N GLU A 25 5.77 -5.87 -6.84
CA GLU A 25 7.07 -5.36 -7.31
C GLU A 25 7.90 -4.78 -6.17
N THR A 26 7.25 -4.02 -5.29
CA THR A 26 7.91 -3.43 -4.11
C THR A 26 8.40 -4.51 -3.16
N MET A 27 7.56 -5.49 -2.84
CA MET A 27 7.93 -6.60 -1.96
C MET A 27 9.10 -7.41 -2.52
N GLU A 28 9.06 -7.71 -3.81
CA GLU A 28 10.15 -8.45 -4.48
C GLU A 28 11.47 -7.67 -4.44
N ALA A 29 11.42 -6.35 -4.63
CA ALA A 29 12.62 -5.52 -4.54
C ALA A 29 13.21 -5.50 -3.13
N LEU A 30 12.36 -5.36 -2.10
CA LEU A 30 12.80 -5.35 -0.71
C LEU A 30 13.36 -6.72 -0.29
N GLU A 31 12.75 -7.80 -0.73
CA GLU A 31 13.24 -9.16 -0.47
C GLU A 31 14.62 -9.38 -1.09
N ARG A 32 14.84 -8.90 -2.32
CA ARG A 32 16.16 -8.99 -2.95
C ARG A 32 17.22 -8.21 -2.18
N PHE A 33 16.85 -7.04 -1.63
CA PHE A 33 17.78 -6.24 -0.81
C PHE A 33 18.16 -6.98 0.46
N GLN A 34 17.22 -7.64 1.10
CA GLN A 34 17.47 -8.45 2.29
C GLN A 34 18.38 -9.64 1.99
N ASP A 35 18.19 -10.31 0.84
CA ASP A 35 19.04 -11.43 0.41
C ASP A 35 20.47 -10.98 0.12
N LEU A 36 20.65 -9.77 -0.46
CA LEU A 36 21.96 -9.22 -0.77
C LEU A 36 22.67 -8.65 0.46
N ASP A 37 21.94 -8.21 1.46
CA ASP A 37 22.45 -7.63 2.68
C ASP A 37 21.68 -8.18 3.89
N PRO A 38 22.17 -9.27 4.51
CA PRO A 38 21.48 -9.90 5.65
C PRO A 38 21.31 -9.00 6.87
N ALA A 39 22.00 -7.86 6.94
CA ALA A 39 21.80 -6.88 8.00
C ALA A 39 20.48 -6.13 7.87
N ILE A 40 19.87 -6.11 6.69
CA ILE A 40 18.56 -5.51 6.46
C ILE A 40 17.48 -6.49 6.89
N GLN A 41 16.60 -6.05 7.81
CA GLN A 41 15.52 -6.88 8.35
C GLN A 41 14.19 -6.15 8.21
N PHE A 42 13.38 -6.56 7.22
CA PHE A 42 12.08 -5.95 6.95
C PHE A 42 10.91 -6.61 7.69
N ASP A 43 11.07 -7.87 8.10
CA ASP A 43 10.06 -8.64 8.81
C ASP A 43 10.10 -8.44 10.33
N ARG A 44 11.09 -7.68 10.82
CA ARG A 44 11.17 -7.33 12.23
C ARG A 44 10.18 -6.22 12.55
N ASN A 45 9.29 -6.49 13.51
CA ASN A 45 8.35 -5.48 13.97
C ASN A 45 8.99 -4.64 15.10
N PRO A 46 9.35 -3.36 14.85
CA PRO A 46 9.96 -2.52 15.87
C PRO A 46 8.97 -1.91 16.85
N LEU A 47 7.66 -2.11 16.66
CA LEU A 47 6.63 -1.48 17.47
C LEU A 47 6.41 -2.27 18.77
N PRO A 48 6.16 -1.57 19.91
CA PRO A 48 5.70 -2.23 21.13
C PRO A 48 4.43 -3.04 20.85
N SER A 49 4.24 -4.15 21.58
CA SER A 49 3.11 -5.07 21.35
C SER A 49 1.75 -4.39 21.49
N ILE A 50 1.60 -3.45 22.43
CA ILE A 50 0.35 -2.69 22.61
C ILE A 50 0.05 -1.88 21.36
N GLU A 51 1.04 -1.19 20.80
CA GLU A 51 0.88 -0.38 19.58
C GLU A 51 0.52 -1.25 18.38
N GLN A 52 1.15 -2.42 18.28
CA GLN A 52 0.82 -3.39 17.25
C GLN A 52 -0.62 -3.89 17.38
N ASP A 53 -1.05 -4.19 18.59
CA ASP A 53 -2.43 -4.64 18.87
C ASP A 53 -3.46 -3.56 18.49
N VAL A 54 -3.16 -2.30 18.78
CA VAL A 54 -4.03 -1.18 18.38
C VAL A 54 -4.13 -1.09 16.87
N ARG A 55 -3.01 -1.20 16.15
CA ARG A 55 -2.99 -1.16 14.68
C ARG A 55 -3.77 -2.33 14.08
N ASP A 56 -3.62 -3.52 14.64
CA ASP A 56 -4.34 -4.72 14.19
C ASP A 56 -5.83 -4.59 14.43
N SER A 57 -6.24 -4.00 15.55
CA SER A 57 -7.63 -3.73 15.86
C SER A 57 -8.25 -2.74 14.88
N ILE A 58 -7.55 -1.65 14.57
CA ILE A 58 -8.00 -0.66 13.59
C ILE A 58 -8.14 -1.29 12.20
N LYS A 59 -7.18 -2.11 11.81
CA LYS A 59 -7.21 -2.83 10.54
C LYS A 59 -8.40 -3.77 10.45
N GLY A 60 -8.69 -4.51 11.52
CA GLY A 60 -9.84 -5.40 11.58
C GLY A 60 -11.16 -4.64 11.47
N ASP A 61 -11.27 -3.50 12.14
CA ASP A 61 -12.46 -2.65 12.07
C ASP A 61 -12.67 -2.11 10.65
N LYS A 62 -11.61 -1.63 10.00
CA LYS A 62 -11.68 -1.18 8.59
C LYS A 62 -12.12 -2.30 7.66
N GLN A 63 -11.58 -3.51 7.82
CA GLN A 63 -11.97 -4.66 7.01
C GLN A 63 -13.44 -5.01 7.21
N HIS A 64 -13.93 -4.97 8.45
CA HIS A 64 -15.33 -5.20 8.76
C HIS A 64 -16.23 -4.18 8.07
N GLN A 65 -15.89 -2.89 8.13
CA GLN A 65 -16.64 -1.82 7.48
C GLN A 65 -16.68 -2.00 5.96
N LEU A 66 -15.56 -2.41 5.35
CA LEU A 66 -15.49 -2.66 3.91
C LEU A 66 -16.35 -3.83 3.47
N LEU A 67 -16.41 -4.90 4.28
CA LEU A 67 -17.19 -6.11 3.97
C LEU A 67 -18.68 -5.94 4.25
N PHE A 68 -19.05 -5.22 5.29
CA PHE A 68 -20.41 -5.12 5.80
C PHE A 68 -20.97 -3.69 5.76
N GLY A 69 -20.31 -2.81 5.02
CA GLY A 69 -20.76 -1.43 4.82
C GLY A 69 -22.12 -1.36 4.14
N THR A 70 -22.81 -0.24 4.36
CA THR A 70 -24.24 -0.11 4.07
C THR A 70 -24.55 0.04 2.58
N SER A 71 -23.68 0.66 1.79
CA SER A 71 -23.92 0.90 0.38
C SER A 71 -22.69 0.60 -0.48
N ASN A 72 -22.94 0.33 -1.76
CA ASN A 72 -21.87 0.12 -2.72
C ASN A 72 -21.01 1.39 -2.90
N SER A 73 -21.64 2.56 -2.88
CA SER A 73 -20.94 3.85 -2.99
C SER A 73 -20.01 4.09 -1.77
N GLU A 74 -20.50 3.81 -0.57
CA GLU A 74 -19.69 3.93 0.65
C GLU A 74 -18.53 2.93 0.65
N PHE A 75 -18.79 1.70 0.22
CA PHE A 75 -17.75 0.69 0.06
C PHE A 75 -16.65 1.17 -0.90
N VAL A 76 -17.03 1.69 -2.06
CA VAL A 76 -16.08 2.16 -3.07
C VAL A 76 -15.24 3.31 -2.51
N ARG A 77 -15.86 4.29 -1.88
CA ARG A 77 -15.13 5.40 -1.24
C ARG A 77 -14.16 4.93 -0.17
N ALA A 78 -14.61 4.06 0.71
CA ALA A 78 -13.77 3.53 1.78
C ALA A 78 -12.59 2.74 1.22
N LEU A 79 -12.82 1.95 0.17
CA LEU A 79 -11.76 1.22 -0.52
C LEU A 79 -10.72 2.17 -1.12
N ILE A 80 -11.17 3.22 -1.83
CA ILE A 80 -10.27 4.19 -2.44
C ILE A 80 -9.45 4.93 -1.38
N VAL A 81 -10.07 5.37 -0.30
CA VAL A 81 -9.37 6.03 0.82
C VAL A 81 -8.33 5.10 1.42
N SER A 82 -8.67 3.82 1.60
CA SER A 82 -7.73 2.82 2.09
C SER A 82 -6.51 2.68 1.16
N GLN A 83 -6.71 2.73 -0.15
CA GLN A 83 -5.62 2.66 -1.12
C GLN A 83 -4.76 3.93 -1.13
N ILE A 84 -5.37 5.09 -0.90
CA ILE A 84 -4.63 6.35 -0.73
C ILE A 84 -3.71 6.27 0.50
N GLU A 85 -4.21 5.76 1.61
CA GLU A 85 -3.41 5.57 2.83
C GLU A 85 -2.26 4.59 2.60
N ALA A 86 -2.54 3.45 1.98
CA ALA A 86 -1.52 2.44 1.68
C ALA A 86 -0.44 2.98 0.72
N SER A 87 -0.85 3.70 -0.32
CA SER A 87 0.08 4.30 -1.29
C SER A 87 0.94 5.37 -0.64
N THR A 88 0.38 6.17 0.25
CA THR A 88 1.10 7.18 1.00
C THR A 88 2.16 6.54 1.90
N TYR A 89 1.81 5.48 2.60
CA TYR A 89 2.75 4.74 3.43
C TYR A 89 3.91 4.18 2.58
N ALA A 90 3.59 3.49 1.48
CA ALA A 90 4.58 2.89 0.60
C ALA A 90 5.51 3.95 -0.04
N LEU A 91 4.94 5.07 -0.47
CA LEU A 91 5.69 6.21 -1.00
C LEU A 91 6.74 6.70 -0.01
N HIS A 92 6.34 6.96 1.23
CA HIS A 92 7.25 7.47 2.25
C HIS A 92 8.25 6.41 2.70
N LEU A 93 7.85 5.15 2.80
CA LEU A 93 8.76 4.06 3.12
C LEU A 93 9.90 3.99 2.11
N CYS A 94 9.59 3.96 0.82
CA CYS A 94 10.59 3.90 -0.24
C CYS A 94 11.47 5.16 -0.25
N LYS A 95 10.89 6.33 -0.02
CA LYS A 95 11.62 7.60 0.04
C LYS A 95 12.63 7.62 1.18
N ILE A 96 12.20 7.23 2.38
CA ILE A 96 13.07 7.23 3.57
C ILE A 96 14.16 6.18 3.42
N LEU A 97 13.83 4.99 2.92
CA LEU A 97 14.83 3.96 2.66
C LEU A 97 15.87 4.44 1.64
N ALA A 98 15.45 5.17 0.60
CA ALA A 98 16.38 5.73 -0.39
C ALA A 98 17.33 6.75 0.23
N GLU A 99 16.84 7.56 1.17
CA GLU A 99 17.66 8.57 1.87
C GLU A 99 18.70 7.91 2.78
N GLN A 100 18.42 6.74 3.33
CA GLN A 100 19.31 6.02 4.25
C GLN A 100 20.22 5.02 3.55
N GLU A 101 19.94 4.68 2.30
CA GLU A 101 20.69 3.68 1.54
C GLU A 101 21.99 4.28 0.99
N LYS A 102 23.03 3.47 0.92
CA LYS A 102 24.35 3.87 0.41
C LYS A 102 24.64 3.29 -0.97
N ASP A 103 24.04 2.17 -1.32
CA ASP A 103 24.23 1.55 -2.63
C ASP A 103 23.43 2.29 -3.70
N SER A 104 24.13 2.79 -4.73
CA SER A 104 23.51 3.59 -5.78
C SER A 104 22.43 2.85 -6.59
N ALA A 105 22.60 1.55 -6.82
CA ALA A 105 21.61 0.75 -7.54
C ALA A 105 20.33 0.59 -6.71
N ARG A 106 20.45 0.37 -5.41
CA ARG A 106 19.30 0.28 -4.50
C ARG A 106 18.60 1.62 -4.35
N ILE A 107 19.35 2.72 -4.26
CA ILE A 107 18.77 4.07 -4.23
C ILE A 107 17.93 4.32 -5.48
N LYS A 108 18.44 3.99 -6.64
CA LYS A 108 17.74 4.15 -7.92
C LYS A 108 16.42 3.37 -7.93
N THR A 109 16.45 2.11 -7.50
CA THR A 109 15.27 1.26 -7.42
C THR A 109 14.24 1.84 -6.46
N LEU A 110 14.67 2.26 -5.26
CA LEU A 110 13.77 2.82 -4.25
C LEU A 110 13.13 4.13 -4.72
N ARG A 111 13.88 4.97 -5.41
CA ARG A 111 13.33 6.21 -5.98
C ARG A 111 12.33 5.93 -7.09
N HIS A 112 12.59 4.92 -7.91
CA HIS A 112 11.63 4.48 -8.94
C HIS A 112 10.32 4.00 -8.30
N LEU A 113 10.41 3.18 -7.26
CA LEU A 113 9.23 2.69 -6.53
C LEU A 113 8.48 3.84 -5.84
N SER A 114 9.20 4.79 -5.25
CA SER A 114 8.59 5.96 -4.64
C SER A 114 7.79 6.77 -5.66
N ALA A 115 8.34 7.01 -6.85
CA ALA A 115 7.65 7.71 -7.93
C ALA A 115 6.41 6.94 -8.40
N LYS A 116 6.49 5.62 -8.46
CA LYS A 116 5.37 4.75 -8.84
C LYS A 116 4.23 4.82 -7.82
N TRP A 117 4.55 4.80 -6.54
CA TRP A 117 3.53 4.94 -5.49
C TRP A 117 2.90 6.32 -5.46
N LEU A 118 3.67 7.37 -5.76
CA LEU A 118 3.12 8.71 -5.94
C LEU A 118 2.11 8.75 -7.08
N GLU A 119 2.42 8.10 -8.19
CA GLU A 119 1.49 7.98 -9.33
C GLU A 119 0.22 7.23 -8.92
N MET A 120 0.34 6.11 -8.20
CA MET A 120 -0.81 5.34 -7.72
C MET A 120 -1.70 6.18 -6.80
N ARG A 121 -1.09 6.94 -5.89
CA ARG A 121 -1.84 7.84 -5.01
C ARG A 121 -2.59 8.91 -5.79
N SER A 122 -1.95 9.49 -6.78
CA SER A 122 -2.58 10.50 -7.64
C SER A 122 -3.76 9.93 -8.43
N LYS A 123 -3.65 8.71 -8.93
CA LYS A 123 -4.75 8.01 -9.59
C LYS A 123 -5.91 7.76 -8.62
N ALA A 124 -5.61 7.36 -7.38
CA ALA A 124 -6.63 7.12 -6.37
C ALA A 124 -7.42 8.39 -6.06
N PHE A 125 -6.74 9.53 -5.91
CA PHE A 125 -7.42 10.82 -5.74
C PHE A 125 -8.30 11.18 -6.94
N GLY A 126 -7.82 10.92 -8.16
CA GLY A 126 -8.59 11.13 -9.37
C GLY A 126 -9.88 10.31 -9.41
N ILE A 127 -9.80 9.05 -9.02
CA ILE A 127 -10.97 8.16 -8.95
C ILE A 127 -11.93 8.63 -7.86
N LEU A 128 -11.40 9.02 -6.69
CA LEU A 128 -12.22 9.46 -5.56
C LEU A 128 -13.11 10.66 -5.91
N ARG A 129 -12.65 11.55 -6.79
CA ARG A 129 -13.43 12.71 -7.24
C ARG A 129 -14.71 12.33 -7.96
N ASN A 130 -14.79 11.12 -8.51
CA ASN A 130 -15.97 10.62 -9.24
C ASN A 130 -16.99 9.94 -8.32
N TYR A 131 -16.68 9.85 -7.05
CA TYR A 131 -17.53 9.26 -6.03
C TYR A 131 -17.66 10.24 -4.84
#